data_9a5c60310faa6a812e6a7090609601e3
#
_entry.id   9a5c60310faa6a812e6a7090609601e3
#
_cell.length_a   1.000
_cell.length_b   1.000
_cell.length_c   1.000
_cell.angle_alpha   90.00
_cell.angle_beta   90.00
_cell.angle_gamma   90.00
#
_symmetry.space_group_name_H-M   'P 1'
#
loop_
_entity.id
_entity.type
_entity.pdbx_description
1 polymer ?
#
loop_
_entity_poly.entity_id
_entity_poly.type
_entity_poly.pdbx_seq_one_letter_code
_entity_poly.pdbx_strand_id
1 'polypeptide(L)'
;DIHKLGASTTVTATPSTGYIFSAWTGASTGTDNPLTLTMSSNKTIGATFTKDNADTDGDGFSNYDELITYSTDPTNTTDYPTVNLKVINPSNGTIAANSSYKLNTIATLTATPDTGYLFSAWTNAATGNNASLFLVMGSNKTIGAAFTKDTADTDGDGFSNYDELITYSTDPADANNYPTRTLTAKATTNGSITSTDTHKLGASTTVTATPSSGYIFSAWTGASTGTDNPLTLTMDSNKTIGATFTKDTADTDGDGFSNYDELITYSTDPADSNSYPTR
;
A
#
# COMPACT_ATOMS: atom_id res chain seq x y z
N ASP A 1 -70.29 24.11 -20.37
CA ASP A 1 -71.34 23.27 -21.01
C ASP A 1 -72.70 23.75 -20.57
N ILE A 2 -73.75 23.54 -21.37
CA ILE A 2 -75.15 23.92 -21.13
C ILE A 2 -75.95 22.61 -20.90
N HIS A 3 -76.66 22.56 -19.77
CA HIS A 3 -77.45 21.41 -19.40
C HIS A 3 -78.88 21.82 -19.08
N LYS A 4 -79.85 20.90 -19.29
CA LYS A 4 -81.21 21.08 -18.85
C LYS A 4 -81.30 21.20 -17.33
N LEU A 5 -82.16 22.06 -16.81
CA LEU A 5 -82.45 22.16 -15.37
C LEU A 5 -82.89 20.77 -14.82
N GLY A 6 -82.28 20.31 -13.74
CA GLY A 6 -82.51 18.98 -13.13
C GLY A 6 -81.83 17.81 -13.83
N ALA A 7 -81.12 17.99 -14.93
CA ALA A 7 -80.36 16.94 -15.58
C ALA A 7 -79.15 16.56 -14.77
N SER A 8 -78.76 15.28 -14.87
CA SER A 8 -77.47 14.80 -14.32
C SER A 8 -76.41 14.88 -15.40
N THR A 9 -75.20 15.31 -15.01
CA THR A 9 -74.01 15.33 -15.86
C THR A 9 -72.81 14.72 -15.11
N THR A 10 -71.90 14.12 -15.85
CA THR A 10 -70.70 13.53 -15.30
C THR A 10 -69.49 14.37 -15.61
N VAL A 11 -68.67 14.66 -14.60
CA VAL A 11 -67.41 15.39 -14.74
C VAL A 11 -66.28 14.45 -14.33
N THR A 12 -65.24 14.37 -15.14
CA THR A 12 -64.08 13.54 -14.86
C THR A 12 -62.82 14.45 -14.69
N ALA A 13 -62.12 14.22 -13.61
CA ALA A 13 -60.79 14.85 -13.42
C ALA A 13 -59.72 13.88 -13.86
N THR A 14 -58.85 14.35 -14.77
CA THR A 14 -57.74 13.59 -15.31
C THR A 14 -56.44 14.18 -14.77
N PRO A 15 -55.71 13.42 -13.88
CA PRO A 15 -54.40 13.87 -13.39
C PRO A 15 -53.37 13.94 -14.52
N SER A 16 -52.42 14.86 -14.36
CA SER A 16 -51.19 14.86 -15.15
C SER A 16 -50.25 13.74 -14.65
N THR A 17 -49.27 13.35 -15.48
CA THR A 17 -48.24 12.37 -15.15
C THR A 17 -47.63 12.64 -13.75
N GLY A 18 -47.53 11.65 -12.92
CA GLY A 18 -46.97 11.73 -11.57
C GLY A 18 -47.92 12.33 -10.50
N TYR A 19 -49.18 12.66 -10.89
CA TYR A 19 -50.19 13.18 -9.96
C TYR A 19 -51.38 12.25 -9.89
N ILE A 20 -52.08 12.29 -8.78
CA ILE A 20 -53.37 11.63 -8.55
C ILE A 20 -54.44 12.68 -8.25
N PHE A 21 -55.70 12.39 -8.62
CA PHE A 21 -56.83 13.20 -8.22
C PHE A 21 -57.00 13.13 -6.69
N SER A 22 -57.18 14.31 -6.05
CA SER A 22 -57.32 14.40 -4.59
C SER A 22 -58.76 14.71 -4.21
N ALA A 23 -59.35 15.77 -4.74
CA ALA A 23 -60.74 16.14 -4.38
C ALA A 23 -61.31 17.11 -5.40
N TRP A 24 -62.66 17.14 -5.45
CA TRP A 24 -63.43 18.18 -6.09
C TRP A 24 -63.49 19.45 -5.22
N THR A 25 -63.64 20.61 -5.85
CA THR A 25 -63.79 21.90 -5.19
C THR A 25 -64.96 22.69 -5.82
N GLY A 26 -65.53 23.59 -5.06
CA GLY A 26 -66.67 24.41 -5.54
C GLY A 26 -68.00 23.72 -5.33
N ALA A 27 -68.75 23.37 -6.37
CA ALA A 27 -70.07 22.78 -6.30
C ALA A 27 -70.12 21.36 -5.72
N SER A 28 -68.97 20.70 -5.50
CA SER A 28 -68.81 19.44 -4.78
C SER A 28 -67.47 19.42 -4.08
N THR A 29 -67.33 18.65 -2.98
CA THR A 29 -66.10 18.48 -2.19
C THR A 29 -65.76 17.03 -2.03
N GLY A 30 -66.39 16.11 -2.74
CA GLY A 30 -66.14 14.66 -2.67
C GLY A 30 -64.89 14.22 -3.41
N THR A 31 -64.57 12.93 -3.23
CA THR A 31 -63.41 12.28 -3.86
C THR A 31 -63.78 11.28 -4.96
N ASP A 32 -65.09 11.13 -5.25
CA ASP A 32 -65.53 10.22 -6.32
C ASP A 32 -65.16 10.83 -7.69
N ASN A 33 -64.45 10.06 -8.50
CA ASN A 33 -64.05 10.45 -9.85
C ASN A 33 -64.28 9.27 -10.80
N PRO A 34 -65.22 9.38 -11.75
CA PRO A 34 -66.01 10.53 -12.15
C PRO A 34 -67.03 11.00 -11.15
N LEU A 35 -67.34 12.33 -11.13
CA LEU A 35 -68.37 12.95 -10.28
C LEU A 35 -69.66 13.13 -11.07
N THR A 36 -70.80 12.69 -10.50
CA THR A 36 -72.14 12.97 -11.05
C THR A 36 -72.74 14.20 -10.39
N LEU A 37 -73.07 15.21 -11.17
CA LEU A 37 -73.69 16.47 -10.71
C LEU A 37 -75.14 16.60 -11.22
N THR A 38 -76.09 16.96 -10.35
CA THR A 38 -77.41 17.36 -10.77
C THR A 38 -77.42 18.86 -10.98
N MET A 39 -77.85 19.32 -12.18
CA MET A 39 -77.81 20.71 -12.62
C MET A 39 -79.10 21.45 -12.16
N SER A 40 -79.21 21.71 -10.86
CA SER A 40 -80.32 22.49 -10.25
C SER A 40 -80.12 24.01 -10.39
N SER A 41 -78.93 24.48 -10.76
CA SER A 41 -78.55 25.87 -10.99
C SER A 41 -77.18 25.86 -11.74
N ASN A 42 -76.66 27.03 -12.14
CA ASN A 42 -75.30 27.17 -12.63
C ASN A 42 -74.33 26.73 -11.52
N LYS A 43 -73.35 25.88 -11.88
CA LYS A 43 -72.37 25.33 -10.94
C LYS A 43 -70.95 25.61 -11.49
N THR A 44 -70.04 25.92 -10.56
CA THR A 44 -68.62 25.98 -10.81
C THR A 44 -67.98 24.82 -10.06
N ILE A 45 -67.26 24.00 -10.77
CA ILE A 45 -66.51 22.85 -10.23
C ILE A 45 -65.02 22.96 -10.56
N GLY A 46 -64.18 22.65 -9.56
CA GLY A 46 -62.71 22.54 -9.72
C GLY A 46 -62.25 21.21 -9.20
N ALA A 47 -61.02 20.87 -9.53
CA ALA A 47 -60.38 19.65 -9.02
C ALA A 47 -58.98 20.01 -8.45
N THR A 48 -58.60 19.30 -7.41
CA THR A 48 -57.26 19.34 -6.83
C THR A 48 -56.53 18.03 -7.13
N PHE A 49 -55.27 18.13 -7.32
CA PHE A 49 -54.36 16.98 -7.58
C PHE A 49 -53.18 17.04 -6.62
N THR A 50 -52.72 15.89 -6.17
CA THR A 50 -51.56 15.75 -5.31
C THR A 50 -50.52 14.85 -5.97
N LYS A 51 -49.27 14.95 -5.55
CA LYS A 51 -48.23 14.04 -6.01
C LYS A 51 -48.61 12.61 -5.71
N ASP A 52 -48.33 11.69 -6.60
CA ASP A 52 -48.48 10.26 -6.37
C ASP A 52 -47.31 9.76 -5.54
N ASN A 53 -47.47 9.72 -4.23
CA ASN A 53 -46.46 9.27 -3.31
C ASN A 53 -46.50 7.74 -3.05
N ALA A 54 -47.31 6.99 -3.83
CA ALA A 54 -47.25 5.53 -3.80
C ALA A 54 -45.91 5.06 -4.37
N ASP A 55 -45.44 3.94 -3.86
CA ASP A 55 -44.33 3.17 -4.37
C ASP A 55 -44.94 1.86 -4.89
N THR A 56 -45.24 1.80 -6.19
CA THR A 56 -46.08 0.75 -6.77
C THR A 56 -45.33 -0.56 -6.91
N ASP A 57 -44.05 -0.51 -7.22
CA ASP A 57 -43.20 -1.70 -7.41
C ASP A 57 -42.38 -2.06 -6.17
N GLY A 58 -42.32 -1.18 -5.17
CA GLY A 58 -41.64 -1.44 -3.89
C GLY A 58 -40.15 -1.25 -3.93
N ASP A 59 -39.65 -0.45 -4.86
CA ASP A 59 -38.22 -0.23 -5.00
C ASP A 59 -37.67 0.89 -4.09
N GLY A 60 -38.56 1.64 -3.41
CA GLY A 60 -38.21 2.69 -2.45
C GLY A 60 -38.24 4.11 -3.00
N PHE A 61 -38.69 4.31 -4.26
CA PHE A 61 -38.98 5.61 -4.84
C PHE A 61 -40.50 5.75 -5.05
N SER A 62 -40.99 6.99 -4.99
CA SER A 62 -42.41 7.25 -5.25
C SER A 62 -42.67 7.31 -6.76
N ASN A 63 -43.88 6.91 -7.20
CA ASN A 63 -44.30 7.03 -8.59
C ASN A 63 -44.07 8.46 -9.15
N TYR A 64 -44.28 9.48 -8.30
CA TYR A 64 -44.02 10.88 -8.67
C TYR A 64 -42.51 11.11 -8.94
N ASP A 65 -41.66 10.69 -8.02
CA ASP A 65 -40.22 10.91 -8.15
C ASP A 65 -39.65 10.17 -9.34
N GLU A 66 -40.13 8.97 -9.59
CA GLU A 66 -39.73 8.17 -10.75
C GLU A 66 -40.11 8.82 -12.07
N LEU A 67 -41.40 9.18 -12.23
CA LEU A 67 -41.92 9.75 -13.48
C LEU A 67 -41.42 11.17 -13.77
N ILE A 68 -41.20 11.98 -12.71
CA ILE A 68 -40.95 13.44 -12.86
C ILE A 68 -39.49 13.78 -12.59
N THR A 69 -38.86 13.13 -11.64
CA THR A 69 -37.52 13.49 -11.19
C THR A 69 -36.43 12.63 -11.85
N TYR A 70 -36.69 11.33 -11.94
CA TYR A 70 -35.66 10.39 -12.36
C TYR A 70 -35.86 9.77 -13.74
N SER A 71 -37.10 9.83 -14.27
CA SER A 71 -37.49 9.23 -15.57
C SER A 71 -37.28 7.70 -15.55
N THR A 72 -37.66 7.05 -14.46
CA THR A 72 -37.72 5.59 -14.27
C THR A 72 -39.18 5.10 -14.33
N ASP A 73 -39.37 3.77 -14.46
CA ASP A 73 -40.68 3.13 -14.59
C ASP A 73 -41.21 2.69 -13.21
N PRO A 74 -42.28 3.35 -12.66
CA PRO A 74 -42.82 3.04 -11.33
C PRO A 74 -43.48 1.66 -11.21
N THR A 75 -43.43 0.84 -12.23
CA THR A 75 -43.96 -0.54 -12.21
C THR A 75 -42.88 -1.60 -12.33
N ASN A 76 -41.60 -1.19 -12.36
CA ASN A 76 -40.46 -2.07 -12.58
C ASN A 76 -39.40 -1.91 -11.48
N THR A 77 -39.42 -2.79 -10.48
CA THR A 77 -38.52 -2.82 -9.30
C THR A 77 -37.03 -2.79 -9.63
N THR A 78 -36.62 -2.97 -10.90
CA THR A 78 -35.24 -2.97 -11.35
C THR A 78 -34.84 -1.70 -12.10
N ASP A 79 -35.81 -0.83 -12.38
CA ASP A 79 -35.61 0.45 -13.08
C ASP A 79 -35.66 1.62 -12.07
N TYR A 80 -34.64 1.76 -11.28
CA TYR A 80 -34.48 2.77 -10.24
C TYR A 80 -33.36 3.77 -10.54
N PRO A 81 -33.38 4.95 -9.92
CA PRO A 81 -32.32 5.94 -10.10
C PRO A 81 -30.98 5.41 -9.58
N THR A 82 -29.95 5.54 -10.40
CA THR A 82 -28.59 5.08 -10.07
C THR A 82 -27.60 6.24 -10.03
N VAL A 83 -26.53 6.05 -9.26
CA VAL A 83 -25.39 6.95 -9.14
C VAL A 83 -24.10 6.17 -9.32
N ASN A 84 -23.08 6.84 -9.85
CA ASN A 84 -21.82 6.23 -10.17
C ASN A 84 -20.77 6.51 -9.08
N LEU A 85 -19.95 5.50 -8.81
CA LEU A 85 -18.73 5.61 -8.03
C LEU A 85 -17.53 5.48 -8.95
N LYS A 86 -16.77 6.57 -9.08
CA LYS A 86 -15.49 6.56 -9.77
C LYS A 86 -14.38 6.22 -8.79
N VAL A 87 -13.69 5.12 -9.03
CA VAL A 87 -12.47 4.76 -8.29
C VAL A 87 -11.27 5.40 -8.97
N ILE A 88 -10.46 6.15 -8.22
CA ILE A 88 -9.11 6.54 -8.63
C ILE A 88 -8.20 5.37 -8.28
N ASN A 89 -7.62 4.72 -9.29
CA ASN A 89 -6.70 3.61 -9.06
C ASN A 89 -5.51 4.08 -8.23
N PRO A 90 -5.34 3.59 -7.00
CA PRO A 90 -4.21 3.97 -6.17
C PRO A 90 -2.94 3.26 -6.64
N SER A 91 -1.77 3.83 -6.29
CA SER A 91 -0.51 3.10 -6.34
C SER A 91 -0.37 2.25 -5.08
N ASN A 92 0.27 1.08 -5.19
CA ASN A 92 0.64 0.21 -4.07
C ASN A 92 -0.54 -0.44 -3.34
N GLY A 93 -1.63 -0.67 -4.07
CA GLY A 93 -2.82 -1.38 -3.57
C GLY A 93 -4.01 -1.20 -4.48
N THR A 94 -5.16 -1.76 -4.08
CA THR A 94 -6.39 -1.77 -4.87
C THR A 94 -7.58 -1.37 -4.02
N ILE A 95 -8.66 -0.94 -4.70
CA ILE A 95 -9.98 -0.70 -4.09
C ILE A 95 -10.98 -1.62 -4.77
N ALA A 96 -11.63 -2.48 -3.98
CA ALA A 96 -12.76 -3.28 -4.45
C ALA A 96 -14.05 -2.46 -4.28
N ALA A 97 -14.76 -2.20 -5.38
CA ALA A 97 -16.02 -1.47 -5.42
C ALA A 97 -16.78 -1.77 -6.72
N ASN A 98 -18.11 -1.64 -6.70
CA ASN A 98 -18.91 -1.56 -7.92
C ASN A 98 -18.82 -0.14 -8.50
N SER A 99 -19.12 0.00 -9.79
CA SER A 99 -19.11 1.30 -10.47
C SER A 99 -20.46 2.04 -10.40
N SER A 100 -21.57 1.33 -10.13
CA SER A 100 -22.92 1.87 -10.08
C SER A 100 -23.67 1.34 -8.87
N TYR A 101 -24.46 2.20 -8.27
CA TYR A 101 -25.26 1.92 -7.07
C TYR A 101 -26.63 2.55 -7.20
N LYS A 102 -27.65 1.91 -6.63
CA LYS A 102 -28.95 2.53 -6.44
C LYS A 102 -28.79 3.77 -5.57
N LEU A 103 -29.47 4.86 -5.93
CA LEU A 103 -29.43 6.13 -5.21
C LEU A 103 -29.79 5.90 -3.71
N ASN A 104 -29.06 6.56 -2.83
CA ASN A 104 -29.19 6.51 -1.37
C ASN A 104 -28.83 5.14 -0.72
N THR A 105 -28.34 4.16 -1.46
CA THR A 105 -27.81 2.93 -0.87
C THR A 105 -26.40 3.10 -0.32
N ILE A 106 -25.93 2.10 0.45
CA ILE A 106 -24.60 2.08 1.02
C ILE A 106 -23.68 1.23 0.12
N ALA A 107 -22.60 1.84 -0.36
CA ALA A 107 -21.51 1.13 -0.98
C ALA A 107 -20.57 0.58 0.11
N THR A 108 -20.25 -0.70 0.06
CA THR A 108 -19.20 -1.31 0.88
C THR A 108 -17.93 -1.40 0.06
N LEU A 109 -16.87 -0.76 0.54
CA LEU A 109 -15.58 -0.65 -0.13
C LEU A 109 -14.51 -1.32 0.72
N THR A 110 -13.53 -1.94 0.05
CA THR A 110 -12.35 -2.51 0.72
C THR A 110 -11.09 -2.06 -0.02
N ALA A 111 -10.17 -1.49 0.72
CA ALA A 111 -8.83 -1.17 0.25
C ALA A 111 -7.88 -2.31 0.63
N THR A 112 -7.14 -2.85 -0.34
CA THR A 112 -6.19 -3.94 -0.15
C THR A 112 -4.80 -3.46 -0.52
N PRO A 113 -3.85 -3.38 0.44
CA PRO A 113 -2.47 -3.03 0.16
C PRO A 113 -1.78 -4.09 -0.71
N ASP A 114 -0.83 -3.67 -1.53
CA ASP A 114 0.14 -4.56 -2.15
C ASP A 114 1.15 -5.06 -1.09
N THR A 115 1.88 -6.13 -1.41
CA THR A 115 2.96 -6.68 -0.56
C THR A 115 3.94 -5.58 -0.14
N GLY A 116 4.28 -5.52 1.13
CA GLY A 116 5.19 -4.52 1.70
C GLY A 116 4.57 -3.14 1.95
N TYR A 117 3.26 -2.98 1.72
CA TYR A 117 2.56 -1.74 1.98
C TYR A 117 1.43 -1.90 2.99
N LEU A 118 1.05 -0.80 3.62
CA LEU A 118 -0.06 -0.68 4.56
C LEU A 118 -1.08 0.33 4.01
N PHE A 119 -2.36 0.06 4.26
CA PHE A 119 -3.40 1.06 4.01
C PHE A 119 -3.20 2.24 4.97
N SER A 120 -3.19 3.46 4.42
CA SER A 120 -2.99 4.69 5.18
C SER A 120 -4.30 5.46 5.38
N ALA A 121 -5.00 5.77 4.29
CA ALA A 121 -6.23 6.56 4.37
C ALA A 121 -7.07 6.47 3.10
N TRP A 122 -8.38 6.70 3.26
CA TRP A 122 -9.28 7.03 2.16
C TRP A 122 -9.08 8.49 1.73
N THR A 123 -9.33 8.78 0.45
CA THR A 123 -9.20 10.11 -0.14
C THR A 123 -10.44 10.49 -0.97
N ASN A 124 -10.68 11.77 -1.17
CA ASN A 124 -11.82 12.35 -1.90
C ASN A 124 -13.15 12.22 -1.14
N ALA A 125 -14.05 11.32 -1.55
CA ALA A 125 -15.40 11.21 -0.98
C ALA A 125 -15.46 10.74 0.48
N ALA A 126 -14.35 10.25 1.03
CA ALA A 126 -14.25 9.82 2.41
C ALA A 126 -12.85 10.07 2.96
N THR A 127 -12.73 10.00 4.30
CA THR A 127 -11.49 10.07 5.07
C THR A 127 -11.49 8.95 6.11
N GLY A 128 -10.34 8.64 6.69
CA GLY A 128 -10.18 7.64 7.74
C GLY A 128 -9.17 6.56 7.35
N ASN A 129 -8.76 5.78 8.36
CA ASN A 129 -7.69 4.78 8.30
C ASN A 129 -8.18 3.33 8.43
N ASN A 130 -9.49 3.08 8.40
CA ASN A 130 -10.03 1.73 8.32
C ASN A 130 -10.10 1.32 6.86
N ALA A 131 -9.46 0.23 6.50
CA ALA A 131 -9.42 -0.30 5.12
C ALA A 131 -10.81 -0.71 4.59
N SER A 132 -11.79 -0.94 5.48
CA SER A 132 -13.19 -1.14 5.11
C SER A 132 -13.97 0.16 5.30
N LEU A 133 -14.77 0.55 4.30
CA LEU A 133 -15.54 1.79 4.28
C LEU A 133 -16.98 1.53 3.86
N PHE A 134 -17.92 2.13 4.59
CA PHE A 134 -19.33 2.23 4.21
C PHE A 134 -19.61 3.66 3.72
N LEU A 135 -19.98 3.80 2.44
CA LEU A 135 -20.17 5.09 1.78
C LEU A 135 -21.61 5.23 1.29
N VAL A 136 -22.35 6.22 1.81
CA VAL A 136 -23.72 6.50 1.32
C VAL A 136 -23.65 7.11 -0.08
N MET A 137 -24.33 6.51 -1.03
CA MET A 137 -24.37 6.89 -2.44
C MET A 137 -25.56 7.79 -2.76
N GLY A 138 -25.62 8.98 -2.12
CA GLY A 138 -26.65 10.01 -2.39
C GLY A 138 -26.41 10.84 -3.66
N SER A 139 -25.30 10.64 -4.34
CA SER A 139 -24.93 11.28 -5.61
C SER A 139 -23.72 10.57 -6.21
N ASN A 140 -23.34 10.92 -7.43
CA ASN A 140 -22.07 10.49 -8.02
C ASN A 140 -20.90 10.88 -7.12
N LYS A 141 -19.99 9.95 -6.88
CA LYS A 141 -18.83 10.14 -6.01
C LYS A 141 -17.53 9.68 -6.68
N THR A 142 -16.43 10.22 -6.18
CA THR A 142 -15.08 9.77 -6.53
C THR A 142 -14.37 9.36 -5.26
N ILE A 143 -13.76 8.19 -5.25
CA ILE A 143 -13.02 7.64 -4.10
C ILE A 143 -11.62 7.23 -4.51
N GLY A 144 -10.66 7.42 -3.62
CA GLY A 144 -9.29 6.95 -3.74
C GLY A 144 -8.79 6.41 -2.40
N ALA A 145 -7.63 5.81 -2.42
CA ALA A 145 -6.92 5.31 -1.25
C ALA A 145 -5.44 5.69 -1.31
N ALA A 146 -4.84 5.88 -0.16
CA ALA A 146 -3.40 6.05 0.00
C ALA A 146 -2.81 4.84 0.74
N PHE A 147 -1.63 4.41 0.28
CA PHE A 147 -0.87 3.32 0.88
C PHE A 147 0.54 3.80 1.17
N THR A 148 1.13 3.34 2.27
CA THR A 148 2.49 3.67 2.70
C THR A 148 3.32 2.41 2.84
N LYS A 149 4.64 2.52 2.69
CA LYS A 149 5.55 1.42 2.95
C LYS A 149 5.40 0.92 4.38
N ASP A 150 5.44 -0.37 4.59
CA ASP A 150 5.51 -0.96 5.93
C ASP A 150 6.94 -0.81 6.47
N THR A 151 7.16 0.21 7.27
CA THR A 151 8.45 0.53 7.89
C THR A 151 8.64 -0.14 9.25
N ALA A 152 7.71 -1.01 9.68
CA ALA A 152 7.93 -1.82 10.85
C ALA A 152 9.09 -2.80 10.63
N ASP A 153 9.79 -3.12 11.69
CA ASP A 153 10.77 -4.20 11.80
C ASP A 153 10.14 -5.22 12.76
N THR A 154 9.47 -6.23 12.19
CA THR A 154 8.60 -7.12 12.97
C THR A 154 9.40 -8.12 13.80
N ASP A 155 10.52 -8.61 13.29
CA ASP A 155 11.37 -9.61 13.95
C ASP A 155 12.57 -8.99 14.69
N GLY A 156 12.82 -7.67 14.50
CA GLY A 156 13.85 -6.93 15.22
C GLY A 156 15.26 -7.14 14.67
N ASP A 157 15.38 -7.53 13.41
CA ASP A 157 16.68 -7.81 12.81
C ASP A 157 17.36 -6.54 12.24
N GLY A 158 16.67 -5.38 12.21
CA GLY A 158 17.17 -4.08 11.76
C GLY A 158 16.87 -3.75 10.32
N PHE A 159 16.06 -4.55 9.62
CA PHE A 159 15.47 -4.22 8.31
C PHE A 159 13.98 -4.04 8.44
N SER A 160 13.40 -3.19 7.59
CA SER A 160 11.95 -3.00 7.59
C SER A 160 11.25 -4.12 6.81
N ASN A 161 10.01 -4.45 7.19
CA ASN A 161 9.19 -5.42 6.47
C ASN A 161 9.13 -5.11 4.96
N TYR A 162 9.07 -3.82 4.59
CA TYR A 162 9.11 -3.40 3.20
C TYR A 162 10.44 -3.75 2.52
N ASP A 163 11.57 -3.43 3.16
CA ASP A 163 12.88 -3.68 2.57
C ASP A 163 13.13 -5.17 2.42
N GLU A 164 12.70 -5.95 3.37
CA GLU A 164 12.82 -7.40 3.33
C GLU A 164 11.99 -8.00 2.19
N LEU A 165 10.71 -7.68 2.12
CA LEU A 165 9.80 -8.25 1.11
C LEU A 165 10.12 -7.78 -0.32
N ILE A 166 10.53 -6.53 -0.50
CA ILE A 166 10.62 -5.87 -1.82
C ILE A 166 12.07 -5.75 -2.29
N THR A 167 13.00 -5.43 -1.39
CA THR A 167 14.39 -5.12 -1.76
C THR A 167 15.28 -6.35 -1.66
N TYR A 168 15.11 -7.14 -0.61
CA TYR A 168 16.04 -8.22 -0.27
C TYR A 168 15.48 -9.63 -0.46
N SER A 169 14.15 -9.77 -0.53
CA SER A 169 13.46 -11.07 -0.60
C SER A 169 13.80 -11.96 0.61
N THR A 170 13.79 -11.35 1.79
CA THR A 170 13.91 -12.00 3.09
C THR A 170 12.56 -12.08 3.80
N ASP A 171 12.46 -12.84 4.89
CA ASP A 171 11.21 -13.04 5.64
C ASP A 171 11.14 -12.09 6.83
N PRO A 172 10.21 -11.12 6.86
CA PRO A 172 10.08 -10.15 7.94
C PRO A 172 9.59 -10.73 9.28
N ALA A 173 9.42 -12.03 9.38
CA ALA A 173 9.06 -12.73 10.61
C ALA A 173 10.17 -13.63 11.15
N ASP A 174 11.34 -13.70 10.49
CA ASP A 174 12.48 -14.52 10.90
C ASP A 174 13.76 -13.69 11.03
N ALA A 175 14.09 -13.28 12.24
CA ALA A 175 15.29 -12.51 12.60
C ALA A 175 16.64 -13.15 12.19
N ASN A 176 16.63 -14.36 11.67
CA ASN A 176 17.83 -15.01 11.10
C ASN A 176 17.86 -14.97 9.57
N ASN A 177 16.78 -14.52 8.93
CA ASN A 177 16.66 -14.44 7.49
C ASN A 177 16.83 -13.00 6.98
N TYR A 178 18.01 -12.45 7.15
CA TYR A 178 18.38 -11.08 6.77
C TYR A 178 19.29 -11.03 5.54
N PRO A 179 19.39 -9.88 4.86
CA PRO A 179 20.32 -9.72 3.73
C PRO A 179 21.77 -9.83 4.18
N THR A 180 22.55 -10.59 3.43
CA THR A 180 23.96 -10.87 3.74
C THR A 180 24.91 -10.37 2.67
N ARG A 181 26.19 -10.20 3.06
CA ARG A 181 27.30 -9.85 2.17
C ARG A 181 28.50 -10.76 2.45
N THR A 182 29.19 -11.14 1.40
CA THR A 182 30.34 -12.03 1.49
C THR A 182 31.63 -11.21 1.54
N LEU A 183 32.48 -11.53 2.52
CA LEU A 183 33.88 -11.12 2.56
C LEU A 183 34.75 -12.23 2.00
N THR A 184 35.49 -11.96 0.92
CA THR A 184 36.40 -12.91 0.29
C THR A 184 37.85 -12.52 0.56
N ALA A 185 38.61 -13.38 1.20
CA ALA A 185 40.04 -13.24 1.32
C ALA A 185 40.73 -13.65 0.02
N LYS A 186 41.51 -12.73 -0.58
CA LYS A 186 42.35 -13.03 -1.72
C LYS A 186 43.56 -13.86 -1.26
N ALA A 187 43.93 -14.86 -2.05
CA ALA A 187 45.13 -15.62 -1.79
C ALA A 187 46.36 -14.70 -1.64
N THR A 188 47.17 -14.93 -0.62
CA THR A 188 48.38 -14.19 -0.29
C THR A 188 49.61 -15.09 -0.37
N THR A 189 50.76 -14.48 -0.59
CA THR A 189 52.07 -15.14 -0.44
C THR A 189 52.74 -14.57 0.81
N ASN A 190 53.50 -15.42 1.54
CA ASN A 190 54.28 -15.03 2.71
C ASN A 190 53.43 -14.61 3.94
N GLY A 191 52.20 -15.09 3.99
CA GLY A 191 51.28 -14.89 5.12
C GLY A 191 49.89 -15.35 4.78
N SER A 192 48.97 -15.14 5.70
CA SER A 192 47.55 -15.51 5.56
C SER A 192 46.63 -14.39 6.03
N ILE A 193 45.37 -14.44 5.61
CA ILE A 193 44.28 -13.57 6.07
C ILE A 193 43.22 -14.46 6.72
N THR A 194 42.70 -14.05 7.87
CA THR A 194 41.57 -14.76 8.49
C THR A 194 40.34 -14.63 7.61
N SER A 195 39.75 -15.75 7.32
CA SER A 195 38.47 -16.17 6.74
C SER A 195 37.79 -15.36 5.61
N THR A 196 37.34 -16.13 4.62
CA THR A 196 36.17 -15.84 3.82
C THR A 196 34.92 -16.18 4.62
N ASP A 197 33.99 -15.23 4.79
CA ASP A 197 32.78 -15.46 5.57
C ASP A 197 31.61 -14.59 5.06
N THR A 198 30.40 -14.93 5.51
CA THR A 198 29.17 -14.23 5.19
C THR A 198 28.70 -13.44 6.40
N HIS A 199 28.43 -12.17 6.22
CA HIS A 199 28.05 -11.24 7.27
C HIS A 199 26.74 -10.57 6.93
N LYS A 200 25.97 -10.17 7.93
CA LYS A 200 24.78 -9.36 7.79
C LYS A 200 25.12 -8.04 7.08
N LEU A 201 24.26 -7.59 6.19
CA LEU A 201 24.40 -6.27 5.52
C LEU A 201 24.54 -5.16 6.57
N GLY A 202 25.56 -4.32 6.41
CA GLY A 202 25.87 -3.23 7.33
C GLY A 202 26.63 -3.64 8.60
N ALA A 203 26.82 -4.93 8.87
CA ALA A 203 27.60 -5.38 10.03
C ALA A 203 29.08 -5.01 9.89
N SER A 204 29.73 -4.78 11.03
CA SER A 204 31.18 -4.63 11.09
C SER A 204 31.84 -5.99 11.35
N THR A 205 32.94 -6.27 10.64
CA THR A 205 33.77 -7.46 10.83
C THR A 205 35.23 -7.08 10.93
N THR A 206 36.02 -7.92 11.62
CA THR A 206 37.46 -7.70 11.81
C THR A 206 38.24 -8.74 11.03
N VAL A 207 39.25 -8.29 10.27
CA VAL A 207 40.14 -9.10 9.49
C VAL A 207 41.56 -8.98 10.04
N THR A 208 42.26 -10.10 10.17
CA THR A 208 43.63 -10.09 10.63
C THR A 208 44.54 -10.72 9.56
N ALA A 209 45.64 -10.03 9.27
CA ALA A 209 46.71 -10.53 8.45
C ALA A 209 47.79 -11.12 9.36
N THR A 210 48.16 -12.37 9.10
CA THR A 210 49.20 -13.10 9.86
C THR A 210 50.40 -13.37 8.96
N PRO A 211 51.55 -12.73 9.17
CA PRO A 211 52.77 -13.00 8.39
C PRO A 211 53.28 -14.44 8.61
N SER A 212 53.86 -15.00 7.61
CA SER A 212 54.69 -16.20 7.73
C SER A 212 56.02 -15.85 8.40
N SER A 213 56.72 -16.89 8.92
CA SER A 213 58.06 -16.74 9.53
C SER A 213 59.01 -15.96 8.63
N GLY A 214 59.72 -14.98 9.17
CA GLY A 214 60.66 -14.10 8.43
C GLY A 214 59.99 -12.96 7.63
N TYR A 215 58.65 -12.80 7.71
CA TYR A 215 57.95 -11.74 7.01
C TYR A 215 57.17 -10.87 8.00
N ILE A 216 56.88 -9.63 7.60
CA ILE A 216 56.04 -8.68 8.31
C ILE A 216 54.88 -8.26 7.43
N PHE A 217 53.75 -7.92 8.06
CA PHE A 217 52.60 -7.30 7.33
C PHE A 217 53.00 -5.92 6.82
N SER A 218 52.69 -5.64 5.57
CA SER A 218 53.01 -4.36 4.90
C SER A 218 51.79 -3.50 4.71
N ALA A 219 50.76 -4.01 4.03
CA ALA A 219 49.55 -3.26 3.77
C ALA A 219 48.41 -4.16 3.35
N TRP A 220 47.18 -3.69 3.56
CA TRP A 220 45.96 -4.23 2.95
C TRP A 220 45.84 -3.85 1.52
N THR A 221 45.12 -4.66 0.72
CA THR A 221 44.79 -4.42 -0.70
C THR A 221 43.33 -4.78 -0.96
N GLY A 222 42.72 -4.17 -1.99
CA GLY A 222 41.31 -4.40 -2.33
C GLY A 222 40.35 -3.50 -1.58
N ALA A 223 39.51 -4.06 -0.72
CA ALA A 223 38.48 -3.31 0.03
C ALA A 223 39.04 -2.28 1.02
N SER A 224 40.33 -2.34 1.32
CA SER A 224 41.06 -1.34 2.11
C SER A 224 42.50 -1.27 1.64
N THR A 225 43.21 -0.15 1.93
CA THR A 225 44.62 0.08 1.57
C THR A 225 45.45 0.55 2.77
N GLY A 226 44.91 0.46 3.99
CA GLY A 226 45.60 0.88 5.21
C GLY A 226 46.66 -0.13 5.71
N THR A 227 47.36 0.25 6.80
CA THR A 227 48.38 -0.56 7.48
C THR A 227 47.94 -1.01 8.86
N ASP A 228 46.74 -0.64 9.30
CA ASP A 228 46.20 -1.09 10.59
C ASP A 228 45.87 -2.56 10.55
N ASN A 229 46.43 -3.35 11.44
CA ASN A 229 46.20 -4.78 11.56
C ASN A 229 46.00 -5.15 13.04
N PRO A 230 44.81 -5.62 13.46
CA PRO A 230 43.64 -6.01 12.65
C PRO A 230 42.93 -4.82 11.98
N LEU A 231 42.22 -5.11 10.84
CA LEU A 231 41.40 -4.15 10.09
C LEU A 231 39.92 -4.40 10.38
N THR A 232 39.15 -3.33 10.66
CA THR A 232 37.69 -3.39 10.73
C THR A 232 37.07 -2.93 9.41
N LEU A 233 36.12 -3.74 8.88
CA LEU A 233 35.38 -3.47 7.65
C LEU A 233 33.87 -3.44 7.93
N THR A 234 33.16 -2.49 7.34
CA THR A 234 31.69 -2.50 7.30
C THR A 234 31.22 -3.22 6.04
N MET A 235 30.30 -4.18 6.19
CA MET A 235 29.83 -5.05 5.12
C MET A 235 28.60 -4.44 4.40
N ASP A 236 28.76 -3.27 3.80
CA ASP A 236 27.76 -2.58 2.98
C ASP A 236 27.58 -3.21 1.58
N SER A 237 28.54 -4.00 1.15
CA SER A 237 28.58 -4.71 -0.14
C SER A 237 29.44 -5.97 0.00
N ASN A 238 29.42 -6.84 -1.01
CA ASN A 238 30.42 -7.93 -1.10
C ASN A 238 31.82 -7.32 -1.24
N LYS A 239 32.78 -7.79 -0.43
CA LYS A 239 34.13 -7.24 -0.38
C LYS A 239 35.16 -8.33 -0.64
N THR A 240 36.24 -7.92 -1.29
CA THR A 240 37.43 -8.74 -1.47
C THR A 240 38.61 -8.02 -0.81
N ILE A 241 39.30 -8.67 0.13
CA ILE A 241 40.45 -8.13 0.85
C ILE A 241 41.68 -8.98 0.57
N GLY A 242 42.81 -8.32 0.39
CA GLY A 242 44.12 -8.94 0.27
C GLY A 242 45.11 -8.30 1.22
N ALA A 243 46.22 -8.93 1.42
CA ALA A 243 47.35 -8.42 2.20
C ALA A 243 48.66 -8.60 1.46
N THR A 244 49.58 -7.69 1.70
CA THR A 244 51.00 -7.80 1.24
C THR A 244 51.88 -7.98 2.45
N PHE A 245 52.92 -8.79 2.26
CA PHE A 245 53.95 -9.08 3.27
C PHE A 245 55.29 -8.85 2.68
N THR A 246 56.17 -8.24 3.47
CA THR A 246 57.58 -7.98 3.09
C THR A 246 58.52 -8.74 3.98
N LYS A 247 59.75 -8.98 3.54
CA LYS A 247 60.78 -9.59 4.37
C LYS A 247 61.01 -8.73 5.63
N ASP A 248 61.15 -9.36 6.74
CA ASP A 248 61.58 -8.71 7.98
C ASP A 248 63.05 -8.41 7.94
N THR A 249 63.40 -7.19 7.60
CA THR A 249 64.78 -6.69 7.49
C THR A 249 65.33 -6.14 8.79
N ALA A 250 64.57 -6.23 9.90
CA ALA A 250 65.10 -5.90 11.22
C ALA A 250 66.21 -6.90 11.62
N ASP A 251 67.18 -6.42 12.33
CA ASP A 251 68.21 -7.17 13.04
C ASP A 251 67.89 -7.02 14.55
N THR A 252 67.15 -7.97 15.11
CA THR A 252 66.56 -7.81 16.43
C THR A 252 67.60 -7.97 17.58
N ASP A 253 68.60 -8.84 17.38
CA ASP A 253 69.63 -9.12 18.39
C ASP A 253 70.96 -8.41 18.14
N GLY A 254 71.13 -7.78 16.93
CA GLY A 254 72.28 -6.94 16.60
C GLY A 254 73.50 -7.71 16.16
N ASP A 255 73.40 -8.93 15.66
CA ASP A 255 74.50 -9.77 15.21
C ASP A 255 74.93 -9.52 13.78
N GLY A 256 74.17 -8.66 13.01
CA GLY A 256 74.49 -8.25 11.63
C GLY A 256 73.71 -9.01 10.56
N PHE A 257 72.80 -9.95 10.94
CA PHE A 257 71.90 -10.62 10.03
C PHE A 257 70.47 -10.12 10.22
N SER A 258 69.65 -10.18 9.18
CA SER A 258 68.23 -9.82 9.31
C SER A 258 67.42 -10.97 9.84
N ASN A 259 66.32 -10.69 10.57
CA ASN A 259 65.38 -11.72 11.09
C ASN A 259 64.94 -12.64 9.92
N TYR A 260 64.76 -12.11 8.69
CA TYR A 260 64.44 -12.93 7.54
C TYR A 260 65.57 -13.89 7.15
N ASP A 261 66.82 -13.40 7.07
CA ASP A 261 67.97 -14.23 6.69
C ASP A 261 68.23 -15.31 7.74
N GLU A 262 68.11 -14.98 8.99
CA GLU A 262 68.26 -15.92 10.07
C GLU A 262 67.20 -17.05 10.00
N LEU A 263 65.91 -16.69 9.99
CA LEU A 263 64.82 -17.66 9.99
C LEU A 263 64.72 -18.49 8.69
N ILE A 264 65.00 -17.91 7.54
CA ILE A 264 64.70 -18.50 6.23
C ILE A 264 65.93 -19.02 5.54
N THR A 265 67.06 -18.30 5.63
CA THR A 265 68.31 -18.61 4.89
C THR A 265 69.23 -19.49 5.75
N TYR A 266 69.39 -19.17 7.01
CA TYR A 266 70.41 -19.76 7.85
C TYR A 266 69.83 -20.68 8.93
N SER A 267 68.55 -20.60 9.25
CA SER A 267 67.91 -21.35 10.33
C SER A 267 68.54 -21.08 11.70
N THR A 268 68.90 -19.81 11.96
CA THR A 268 69.41 -19.30 13.24
C THR A 268 68.27 -18.59 13.99
N ASP A 269 68.46 -18.22 15.27
CA ASP A 269 67.49 -17.59 16.13
C ASP A 269 67.66 -16.05 16.13
N PRO A 270 66.70 -15.28 15.59
CA PRO A 270 66.82 -13.83 15.49
C PRO A 270 66.68 -13.08 16.83
N ALA A 271 66.59 -13.80 17.91
CA ALA A 271 66.60 -13.23 19.27
C ALA A 271 67.85 -13.59 20.08
N ASP A 272 68.81 -14.33 19.50
CA ASP A 272 70.03 -14.73 20.19
C ASP A 272 71.27 -14.35 19.33
N SER A 273 71.94 -13.25 19.71
CA SER A 273 73.14 -12.72 19.08
C SER A 273 74.35 -13.69 19.05
N ASN A 274 74.25 -14.83 19.65
CA ASN A 274 75.25 -15.90 19.56
C ASN A 274 74.85 -17.00 18.54
N SER A 275 73.62 -16.92 17.97
CA SER A 275 73.09 -17.90 17.01
C SER A 275 73.23 -17.39 15.55
N TYR A 276 74.42 -17.03 15.16
CA TYR A 276 74.74 -16.50 13.81
C TYR A 276 75.31 -17.57 12.87
N PRO A 277 75.17 -17.35 11.56
CA PRO A 277 75.74 -18.28 10.55
C PRO A 277 77.26 -18.41 10.68
N THR A 278 77.73 -19.64 10.82
CA THR A 278 79.17 -19.95 10.81
C THR A 278 79.56 -20.66 9.52
N ARG A 279 80.80 -20.44 9.05
CA ARG A 279 81.37 -21.13 7.88
C ARG A 279 81.99 -22.43 8.24
#